data_0a41bc66296dffc80b5d35c305836ee5
#
_entry.id   0a41bc66296dffc80b5d35c305836ee5
#
_cell.length_a   1.000
_cell.length_b   1.000
_cell.length_c   1.000
_cell.angle_alpha   90.00
_cell.angle_beta   90.00
_cell.angle_gamma   90.00
#
_symmetry.space_group_name_H-M   'P 1'
#
loop_
_entity.id
_entity.type
_entity.pdbx_description
1 polymer ?
#
loop_
_entity_poly.entity_id
_entity_poly.type
_entity_poly.pdbx_seq_one_letter_code
_entity_poly.pdbx_strand_id
1 'polypeptide(L)'
;MEIEDFRTFVEVADAGGVSQASRRLGIAKSIVSRRLLRLEAELGVQLLTRTTRGATLTEAGAAFQRHAVRITAEVDLARETILPEGELRGQLRVSAPLTFGPTHFAPALAEMARRHPQLSIRTCYTDRFVDLVAEGFDCAIRVGYLPDSNLIARRIAPILGKLVASPAYIAAHGAPETPDDLVRHEALMQGTETWSFLDGDKMVTVRPQGRFKADNAAALVEACLAGVGLARVPDYYIDEHVAAGALTPVMTRYPSPPAAAYILRAPGQHPARKIRLLTELLIEYCNQPKRRLGAAG
;
A
#
# COMPACT_ATOMS: atom_id res chain seq x y z
N MET A 1 6.93 31.69 -12.82
CA MET A 1 6.42 30.52 -12.03
C MET A 1 7.25 30.37 -10.76
N GLU A 2 6.63 30.44 -9.60
CA GLU A 2 7.27 30.25 -8.29
C GLU A 2 6.93 28.85 -7.74
N ILE A 3 7.80 28.27 -6.93
CA ILE A 3 7.58 26.94 -6.34
C ILE A 3 6.29 26.88 -5.51
N GLU A 4 5.92 27.99 -4.92
CA GLU A 4 4.68 28.11 -4.14
C GLU A 4 3.41 28.08 -5.01
N ASP A 5 3.51 28.43 -6.29
CA ASP A 5 2.40 28.29 -7.25
C ASP A 5 2.17 26.81 -7.57
N PHE A 6 3.26 26.03 -7.74
CA PHE A 6 3.19 24.59 -7.94
C PHE A 6 2.56 23.89 -6.72
N ARG A 7 3.04 24.20 -5.51
CA ARG A 7 2.48 23.66 -4.26
C ARG A 7 0.99 23.98 -4.12
N THR A 8 0.62 25.24 -4.42
CA THR A 8 -0.77 25.69 -4.35
C THR A 8 -1.63 24.95 -5.37
N PHE A 9 -1.17 24.78 -6.59
CA PHE A 9 -1.89 24.05 -7.63
C PHE A 9 -2.08 22.58 -7.26
N VAL A 10 -1.02 21.89 -6.82
CA VAL A 10 -1.10 20.49 -6.37
C VAL A 10 -2.12 20.35 -5.26
N GLU A 11 -2.08 21.25 -4.25
CA GLU A 11 -3.02 21.19 -3.12
C GLU A 11 -4.47 21.46 -3.55
N VAL A 12 -4.72 22.38 -4.50
CA VAL A 12 -6.08 22.65 -5.01
C VAL A 12 -6.60 21.46 -5.81
N ALA A 13 -5.77 20.88 -6.65
CA ALA A 13 -6.11 19.67 -7.41
C ALA A 13 -6.48 18.51 -6.49
N ASP A 14 -5.67 18.31 -5.47
CA ASP A 14 -5.83 17.24 -4.49
C ASP A 14 -6.99 17.46 -3.51
N ALA A 15 -7.28 18.70 -3.14
CA ALA A 15 -8.38 19.05 -2.25
C ALA A 15 -9.73 19.16 -2.99
N GLY A 16 -9.72 19.14 -4.33
CA GLY A 16 -10.92 19.33 -5.15
C GLY A 16 -11.46 20.76 -5.14
N GLY A 17 -10.68 21.75 -4.66
CA GLY A 17 -11.10 23.15 -4.69
C GLY A 17 -10.34 24.12 -3.81
N VAL A 18 -10.43 25.39 -4.17
CA VAL A 18 -9.71 26.52 -3.54
C VAL A 18 -10.00 26.65 -2.04
N SER A 19 -11.27 26.45 -1.62
CA SER A 19 -11.67 26.63 -0.21
C SER A 19 -11.05 25.57 0.70
N GLN A 20 -10.95 24.35 0.23
CA GLN A 20 -10.35 23.26 1.00
C GLN A 20 -8.82 23.38 1.00
N ALA A 21 -8.22 23.70 -0.14
CA ALA A 21 -6.79 23.96 -0.24
C ALA A 21 -6.34 25.14 0.64
N SER A 22 -7.09 26.23 0.66
CA SER A 22 -6.85 27.40 1.53
C SER A 22 -6.74 27.01 3.01
N ARG A 23 -7.67 26.18 3.48
CA ARG A 23 -7.65 25.68 4.87
C ARG A 23 -6.43 24.78 5.15
N ARG A 24 -6.06 23.92 4.20
CA ARG A 24 -4.93 23.00 4.38
C ARG A 24 -3.58 23.72 4.30
N LEU A 25 -3.48 24.73 3.42
CA LEU A 25 -2.28 25.54 3.29
C LEU A 25 -2.15 26.63 4.38
N GLY A 26 -3.20 26.90 5.16
CA GLY A 26 -3.21 27.95 6.16
C GLY A 26 -3.10 29.36 5.57
N ILE A 27 -3.53 29.58 4.31
CA ILE A 27 -3.46 30.88 3.61
C ILE A 27 -4.84 31.31 3.10
N ALA A 28 -5.03 32.62 2.89
CA ALA A 28 -6.30 33.15 2.43
C ALA A 28 -6.68 32.62 1.03
N LYS A 29 -7.98 32.42 0.78
CA LYS A 29 -8.50 31.98 -0.53
C LYS A 29 -8.08 32.91 -1.69
N SER A 30 -7.98 34.18 -1.43
CA SER A 30 -7.53 35.18 -2.41
C SER A 30 -6.07 34.94 -2.86
N ILE A 31 -5.21 34.50 -1.92
CA ILE A 31 -3.82 34.13 -2.23
C ILE A 31 -3.79 32.87 -3.09
N VAL A 32 -4.56 31.83 -2.72
CA VAL A 32 -4.68 30.59 -3.50
C VAL A 32 -5.15 30.89 -4.92
N SER A 33 -6.23 31.66 -5.07
CA SER A 33 -6.77 32.03 -6.38
C SER A 33 -5.80 32.85 -7.21
N ARG A 34 -5.08 33.79 -6.60
CA ARG A 34 -4.09 34.62 -7.29
C ARG A 34 -2.90 33.79 -7.79
N ARG A 35 -2.41 32.83 -6.99
CA ARG A 35 -1.32 31.94 -7.40
C ARG A 35 -1.73 31.05 -8.57
N LEU A 36 -2.94 30.51 -8.56
CA LEU A 36 -3.48 29.71 -9.66
C LEU A 36 -3.60 30.55 -10.95
N LEU A 37 -4.21 31.73 -10.86
CA LEU A 37 -4.34 32.62 -12.00
C LEU A 37 -2.99 33.01 -12.60
N ARG A 38 -2.00 33.31 -11.75
CA ARG A 38 -0.62 33.62 -12.20
C ARG A 38 -0.03 32.42 -12.95
N LEU A 39 -0.17 31.22 -12.39
CA LEU A 39 0.36 29.99 -12.99
C LEU A 39 -0.29 29.70 -14.36
N GLU A 40 -1.62 29.76 -14.44
CA GLU A 40 -2.37 29.55 -15.69
C GLU A 40 -2.05 30.63 -16.73
N ALA A 41 -1.90 31.89 -16.32
CA ALA A 41 -1.51 32.99 -17.21
C ALA A 41 -0.11 32.82 -17.77
N GLU A 42 0.87 32.39 -16.96
CA GLU A 42 2.23 32.15 -17.43
C GLU A 42 2.34 30.95 -18.39
N LEU A 43 1.49 29.93 -18.17
CA LEU A 43 1.44 28.75 -19.03
C LEU A 43 0.56 28.96 -20.28
N GLY A 44 -0.29 29.98 -20.29
CA GLY A 44 -1.22 30.26 -21.38
C GLY A 44 -2.34 29.22 -21.52
N VAL A 45 -2.61 28.41 -20.48
CA VAL A 45 -3.57 27.33 -20.51
C VAL A 45 -4.28 27.18 -19.16
N GLN A 46 -5.56 26.84 -19.19
CA GLN A 46 -6.30 26.50 -17.98
C GLN A 46 -5.94 25.11 -17.49
N LEU A 47 -5.54 25.02 -16.22
CA LEU A 47 -5.21 23.77 -15.55
C LEU A 47 -6.38 23.21 -14.75
N LEU A 48 -7.31 24.09 -14.33
CA LEU A 48 -8.47 23.71 -13.52
C LEU A 48 -9.76 24.24 -14.15
N THR A 49 -10.78 23.39 -14.19
CA THR A 49 -12.16 23.78 -14.52
C THR A 49 -12.93 23.95 -13.20
N ARG A 50 -13.55 25.12 -13.01
CA ARG A 50 -14.42 25.39 -11.87
C ARG A 50 -15.78 24.72 -12.09
N THR A 51 -16.25 24.03 -11.07
CA THR A 51 -17.59 23.41 -11.05
C THR A 51 -18.36 23.93 -9.83
N THR A 52 -19.66 23.74 -9.81
CA THR A 52 -20.51 24.08 -8.67
C THR A 52 -20.13 23.32 -7.38
N ARG A 53 -19.39 22.20 -7.53
CA ARG A 53 -18.93 21.33 -6.43
C ARG A 53 -17.45 21.53 -6.08
N GLY A 54 -16.72 22.40 -6.81
CA GLY A 54 -15.29 22.63 -6.56
C GLY A 54 -14.48 22.88 -7.84
N ALA A 55 -13.33 22.27 -7.95
CA ALA A 55 -12.45 22.36 -9.11
C ALA A 55 -12.00 20.96 -9.54
N THR A 56 -11.97 20.74 -10.86
CA THR A 56 -11.48 19.50 -11.47
C THR A 56 -10.33 19.84 -12.41
N LEU A 57 -9.41 18.89 -12.60
CA LEU A 57 -8.31 19.06 -13.54
C LEU A 57 -8.79 19.03 -14.98
N THR A 58 -8.22 19.90 -15.82
CA THR A 58 -8.25 19.75 -17.27
C THR A 58 -7.24 18.66 -17.68
N GLU A 59 -7.20 18.29 -18.95
CA GLU A 59 -6.18 17.40 -19.49
C GLU A 59 -4.78 17.99 -19.30
N ALA A 60 -4.60 19.28 -19.62
CA ALA A 60 -3.37 20.01 -19.34
C ALA A 60 -3.05 20.06 -17.84
N GLY A 61 -4.05 20.25 -16.98
CA GLY A 61 -3.91 20.21 -15.54
C GLY A 61 -3.43 18.86 -15.03
N ALA A 62 -3.98 17.76 -15.54
CA ALA A 62 -3.54 16.41 -15.17
C ALA A 62 -2.09 16.13 -15.63
N ALA A 63 -1.72 16.58 -16.81
CA ALA A 63 -0.35 16.51 -17.29
C ALA A 63 0.60 17.34 -16.42
N PHE A 64 0.22 18.58 -16.12
CA PHE A 64 1.01 19.50 -15.32
C PHE A 64 1.14 19.02 -13.85
N GLN A 65 0.10 18.43 -13.27
CA GLN A 65 0.14 17.91 -11.90
C GLN A 65 1.27 16.90 -11.68
N ARG A 66 1.47 15.99 -12.64
CA ARG A 66 2.56 15.00 -12.57
C ARG A 66 3.94 15.69 -12.46
N HIS A 67 4.15 16.75 -13.23
CA HIS A 67 5.41 17.53 -13.17
C HIS A 67 5.51 18.37 -11.90
N ALA A 68 4.42 19.04 -11.50
CA ALA A 68 4.39 19.89 -10.32
C ALA A 68 4.71 19.10 -9.03
N VAL A 69 4.15 17.90 -8.88
CA VAL A 69 4.44 17.00 -7.75
C VAL A 69 5.93 16.64 -7.73
N ARG A 70 6.52 16.30 -8.86
CA ARG A 70 7.96 15.96 -8.94
C ARG A 70 8.86 17.13 -8.61
N ILE A 71 8.58 18.29 -9.16
CA ILE A 71 9.36 19.52 -8.92
C ILE A 71 9.33 19.90 -7.44
N THR A 72 8.14 19.87 -6.82
CA THR A 72 8.02 20.20 -5.40
C THR A 72 8.71 19.17 -4.51
N ALA A 73 8.63 17.88 -4.85
CA ALA A 73 9.33 16.80 -4.14
C ALA A 73 10.87 16.95 -4.25
N GLU A 74 11.40 17.35 -5.42
CA GLU A 74 12.83 17.54 -5.62
C GLU A 74 13.36 18.74 -4.81
N VAL A 75 12.58 19.83 -4.73
CA VAL A 75 12.93 20.98 -3.87
C VAL A 75 12.94 20.59 -2.41
N ASP A 76 11.99 19.75 -1.97
CA ASP A 76 11.96 19.25 -0.58
C ASP A 76 13.16 18.35 -0.30
N LEU A 77 13.52 17.47 -1.24
CA LEU A 77 14.71 16.63 -1.15
C LEU A 77 16.01 17.45 -1.05
N ALA A 78 16.14 18.49 -1.90
CA ALA A 78 17.30 19.38 -1.84
C ALA A 78 17.42 20.07 -0.46
N ARG A 79 16.32 20.53 0.11
CA ARG A 79 16.29 21.10 1.47
C ARG A 79 16.67 20.08 2.54
N GLU A 80 16.13 18.87 2.47
CA GLU A 80 16.46 17.78 3.40
C GLU A 80 17.95 17.38 3.33
N THR A 81 18.56 17.46 2.15
CA THR A 81 19.97 17.15 1.96
C THR A 81 20.89 18.20 2.65
N ILE A 82 20.48 19.47 2.62
CA ILE A 82 21.25 20.58 3.19
C ILE A 82 21.00 20.71 4.70
N LEU A 83 19.79 20.39 5.16
CA LEU A 83 19.35 20.52 6.55
C LEU A 83 18.88 19.15 7.11
N PRO A 84 19.81 18.21 7.32
CA PRO A 84 19.44 16.82 7.67
C PRO A 84 18.77 16.67 9.04
N GLU A 85 18.92 17.63 9.96
CA GLU A 85 18.32 17.62 11.32
C GLU A 85 17.07 18.51 11.44
N GLY A 86 16.66 19.18 10.37
CA GLY A 86 15.47 20.03 10.36
C GLY A 86 14.16 19.26 10.57
N GLU A 87 13.07 19.97 10.88
CA GLU A 87 11.72 19.39 10.89
C GLU A 87 11.33 18.87 9.50
N LEU A 88 10.70 17.69 9.45
CA LEU A 88 10.12 17.18 8.21
C LEU A 88 8.94 18.06 7.80
N ARG A 89 8.95 18.51 6.56
CA ARG A 89 7.93 19.38 5.97
C ARG A 89 7.51 18.86 4.59
N GLY A 90 6.45 19.45 4.04
CA GLY A 90 5.96 19.11 2.70
C GLY A 90 5.01 17.94 2.71
N GLN A 91 5.01 17.14 1.65
CA GLN A 91 4.04 16.05 1.46
C GLN A 91 4.73 14.70 1.39
N LEU A 92 4.10 13.69 1.97
CA LEU A 92 4.44 12.27 1.83
C LEU A 92 3.25 11.53 1.24
N ARG A 93 3.38 11.04 0.02
CA ARG A 93 2.35 10.27 -0.69
C ARG A 93 2.73 8.80 -0.72
N VAL A 94 1.90 7.98 -0.09
CA VAL A 94 2.14 6.54 0.07
C VAL A 94 1.02 5.73 -0.56
N SER A 95 1.38 4.77 -1.43
CA SER A 95 0.47 3.71 -1.83
C SER A 95 0.65 2.53 -0.89
N ALA A 96 -0.44 1.94 -0.40
CA ALA A 96 -0.40 0.81 0.52
C ALA A 96 -1.46 -0.24 0.14
N PRO A 97 -1.31 -1.51 0.56
CA PRO A 97 -2.29 -2.55 0.28
C PRO A 97 -3.66 -2.21 0.84
N LEU A 98 -4.71 -2.54 0.08
CA LEU A 98 -6.09 -2.16 0.39
C LEU A 98 -6.55 -2.68 1.75
N THR A 99 -6.34 -3.94 2.02
CA THR A 99 -6.85 -4.57 3.25
C THR A 99 -5.83 -4.53 4.38
N PHE A 100 -4.57 -4.80 4.09
CA PHE A 100 -3.50 -4.85 5.08
C PHE A 100 -3.04 -3.46 5.55
N GLY A 101 -3.06 -2.49 4.65
CA GLY A 101 -2.58 -1.14 4.91
C GLY A 101 -3.24 -0.44 6.09
N PRO A 102 -4.59 -0.37 6.17
CA PRO A 102 -5.27 0.30 7.28
C PRO A 102 -4.97 -0.30 8.64
N THR A 103 -4.88 -1.62 8.75
CA THR A 103 -4.70 -2.31 10.03
C THR A 103 -3.25 -2.27 10.51
N HIS A 104 -2.29 -2.50 9.62
CA HIS A 104 -0.89 -2.74 9.99
C HIS A 104 0.04 -1.56 9.72
N PHE A 105 -0.22 -0.77 8.69
CA PHE A 105 0.67 0.34 8.30
C PHE A 105 0.14 1.72 8.69
N ALA A 106 -1.18 1.93 8.71
CA ALA A 106 -1.75 3.20 9.10
C ALA A 106 -1.35 3.66 10.50
N PRO A 107 -1.19 2.80 11.52
CA PRO A 107 -0.70 3.23 12.82
C PRO A 107 0.71 3.84 12.80
N ALA A 108 1.63 3.29 11.99
CA ALA A 108 2.97 3.86 11.83
C ALA A 108 2.91 5.21 11.09
N LEU A 109 2.04 5.34 10.09
CA LEU A 109 1.79 6.59 9.36
C LEU A 109 1.17 7.66 10.28
N ALA A 110 0.25 7.27 11.15
CA ALA A 110 -0.35 8.16 12.14
C ALA A 110 0.69 8.65 13.17
N GLU A 111 1.57 7.77 13.63
CA GLU A 111 2.67 8.14 14.52
C GLU A 111 3.66 9.07 13.82
N MET A 112 3.97 8.84 12.56
CA MET A 112 4.80 9.75 11.77
C MET A 112 4.18 11.14 11.65
N ALA A 113 2.86 11.22 11.40
CA ALA A 113 2.14 12.50 11.36
C ALA A 113 2.17 13.22 12.72
N ARG A 114 2.04 12.45 13.82
CA ARG A 114 2.11 13.00 15.19
C ARG A 114 3.51 13.56 15.52
N ARG A 115 4.59 12.86 15.11
CA ARG A 115 5.98 13.29 15.33
C ARG A 115 6.38 14.49 14.47
N HIS A 116 5.74 14.64 13.30
CA HIS A 116 6.11 15.63 12.29
C HIS A 116 4.89 16.46 11.85
N PRO A 117 4.43 17.43 12.66
CA PRO A 117 3.18 18.17 12.41
C PRO A 117 3.19 19.02 11.14
N GLN A 118 4.36 19.30 10.56
CA GLN A 118 4.51 20.04 9.31
C GLN A 118 4.56 19.12 8.07
N LEU A 119 4.52 17.79 8.27
CA LEU A 119 4.47 16.81 7.19
C LEU A 119 3.01 16.44 6.89
N SER A 120 2.54 16.73 5.68
CA SER A 120 1.25 16.27 5.19
C SER A 120 1.39 14.84 4.66
N ILE A 121 0.64 13.88 5.22
CA ILE A 121 0.67 12.48 4.77
C ILE A 121 -0.60 12.16 4.01
N ARG A 122 -0.43 11.59 2.82
CA ARG A 122 -1.52 11.08 1.98
C ARG A 122 -1.32 9.62 1.68
N THR A 123 -2.35 8.81 1.93
CA THR A 123 -2.35 7.39 1.64
C THR A 123 -3.40 7.06 0.58
N CYS A 124 -3.02 6.21 -0.35
CA CYS A 124 -3.91 5.57 -1.30
C CYS A 124 -3.84 4.06 -1.08
N TYR A 125 -4.96 3.47 -0.66
CA TYR A 125 -5.03 2.03 -0.43
C TYR A 125 -5.51 1.33 -1.71
N THR A 126 -4.62 0.52 -2.27
CA THR A 126 -4.89 -0.24 -3.51
C THR A 126 -3.92 -1.41 -3.64
N ASP A 127 -4.39 -2.54 -4.13
CA ASP A 127 -3.57 -3.71 -4.41
C ASP A 127 -2.96 -3.67 -5.83
N ARG A 128 -3.40 -2.72 -6.66
CA ARG A 128 -2.81 -2.44 -7.97
C ARG A 128 -1.36 -1.96 -7.84
N PHE A 129 -0.49 -2.46 -8.69
CA PHE A 129 0.84 -1.88 -8.85
C PHE A 129 0.71 -0.48 -9.46
N VAL A 130 1.17 0.52 -8.70
CA VAL A 130 1.16 1.93 -9.12
C VAL A 130 2.48 2.29 -9.76
N ASP A 131 2.45 3.15 -10.78
CA ASP A 131 3.65 3.82 -11.26
C ASP A 131 3.97 4.98 -10.31
N LEU A 132 4.99 4.78 -9.45
CA LEU A 132 5.35 5.76 -8.42
C LEU A 132 5.65 7.13 -9.02
N VAL A 133 6.34 7.16 -10.16
CA VAL A 133 6.78 8.40 -10.80
C VAL A 133 5.60 9.08 -11.52
N ALA A 134 4.88 8.33 -12.35
CA ALA A 134 3.79 8.88 -13.14
C ALA A 134 2.59 9.31 -12.27
N GLU A 135 2.34 8.60 -11.16
CA GLU A 135 1.22 8.89 -10.25
C GLU A 135 1.62 9.78 -9.06
N GLY A 136 2.92 10.13 -8.97
CA GLY A 136 3.44 11.06 -7.96
C GLY A 136 3.45 10.51 -6.54
N PHE A 137 3.67 9.20 -6.37
CA PHE A 137 3.89 8.60 -5.06
C PHE A 137 5.38 8.71 -4.67
N ASP A 138 5.65 9.03 -3.41
CA ASP A 138 7.01 8.99 -2.87
C ASP A 138 7.47 7.54 -2.64
N CYS A 139 6.56 6.68 -2.21
CA CYS A 139 6.82 5.26 -2.02
C CYS A 139 5.53 4.44 -2.10
N ALA A 140 5.69 3.12 -2.26
CA ALA A 140 4.61 2.17 -2.10
C ALA A 140 4.99 1.10 -1.08
N ILE A 141 4.02 0.66 -0.28
CA ILE A 141 4.15 -0.52 0.56
C ILE A 141 3.46 -1.67 -0.18
N ARG A 142 4.12 -2.81 -0.26
CA ARG A 142 3.57 -4.01 -0.91
C ARG A 142 3.86 -5.24 -0.07
N VAL A 143 2.96 -6.21 -0.13
CA VAL A 143 3.02 -7.48 0.59
C VAL A 143 3.01 -8.62 -0.43
N GLY A 144 3.87 -9.61 -0.23
CA GLY A 144 3.98 -10.76 -1.10
C GLY A 144 5.25 -10.80 -1.94
N TYR A 145 5.15 -11.39 -3.11
CA TYR A 145 6.25 -11.46 -4.07
C TYR A 145 6.23 -10.23 -4.96
N LEU A 146 7.40 -9.66 -5.16
CA LEU A 146 7.56 -8.49 -6.02
C LEU A 146 7.92 -8.97 -7.45
N PRO A 147 7.25 -8.44 -8.47
CA PRO A 147 7.72 -8.63 -9.84
C PRO A 147 9.03 -7.88 -10.08
N ASP A 148 9.78 -8.31 -11.07
CA ASP A 148 10.99 -7.60 -11.50
C ASP A 148 10.65 -6.16 -11.89
N SER A 149 11.40 -5.21 -11.33
CA SER A 149 11.20 -3.79 -11.57
C SER A 149 12.49 -3.00 -11.27
N ASN A 150 12.56 -1.76 -11.76
CA ASN A 150 13.66 -0.86 -11.45
C ASN A 150 13.51 -0.19 -10.06
N LEU A 151 12.46 -0.52 -9.30
CA LEU A 151 12.23 0.07 -7.99
C LEU A 151 13.21 -0.51 -6.95
N ILE A 152 13.61 0.32 -6.00
CA ILE A 152 14.39 -0.12 -4.86
C ILE A 152 13.43 -0.63 -3.79
N ALA A 153 13.56 -1.91 -3.43
CA ALA A 153 12.78 -2.57 -2.41
C ALA A 153 13.56 -2.68 -1.10
N ARG A 154 12.97 -2.27 0.01
CA ARG A 154 13.48 -2.55 1.35
C ARG A 154 12.46 -3.38 2.12
N ARG A 155 12.91 -4.52 2.64
CA ARG A 155 12.07 -5.40 3.45
C ARG A 155 11.70 -4.73 4.77
N ILE A 156 10.42 -4.83 5.15
CA ILE A 156 9.86 -4.32 6.41
C ILE A 156 9.71 -5.45 7.41
N ALA A 157 8.99 -6.53 7.00
CA ALA A 157 8.68 -7.66 7.88
C ALA A 157 8.47 -8.94 7.07
N PRO A 158 8.70 -10.12 7.67
CA PRO A 158 8.29 -11.39 7.07
C PRO A 158 6.76 -11.51 7.06
N ILE A 159 6.24 -12.24 6.08
CA ILE A 159 4.83 -12.61 5.97
C ILE A 159 4.78 -14.12 5.77
N LEU A 160 4.07 -14.82 6.64
CA LEU A 160 3.87 -16.25 6.54
C LEU A 160 2.50 -16.53 5.91
N GLY A 161 2.50 -17.30 4.83
CA GLY A 161 1.27 -17.80 4.22
C GLY A 161 0.88 -19.12 4.86
N LYS A 162 -0.38 -19.28 5.23
CA LYS A 162 -0.95 -20.53 5.73
C LYS A 162 -2.06 -21.01 4.82
N LEU A 163 -2.17 -22.33 4.66
CA LEU A 163 -3.33 -22.96 4.05
C LEU A 163 -4.29 -23.35 5.15
N VAL A 164 -5.55 -22.94 5.02
CA VAL A 164 -6.58 -23.17 6.04
C VAL A 164 -7.88 -23.64 5.43
N ALA A 165 -8.66 -24.32 6.25
CA ALA A 165 -10.04 -24.71 5.96
C ALA A 165 -10.91 -24.54 7.21
N SER A 166 -12.23 -24.39 7.04
CA SER A 166 -13.16 -24.51 8.18
C SER A 166 -13.31 -25.96 8.62
N PRO A 167 -13.58 -26.23 9.92
CA PRO A 167 -13.88 -27.57 10.39
C PRO A 167 -15.02 -28.26 9.62
N ALA A 168 -16.03 -27.50 9.22
CA ALA A 168 -17.15 -28.00 8.43
C ALA A 168 -16.71 -28.52 7.05
N TYR A 169 -15.82 -27.78 6.38
CA TYR A 169 -15.26 -28.23 5.11
C TYR A 169 -14.43 -29.49 5.28
N ILE A 170 -13.58 -29.56 6.29
CA ILE A 170 -12.74 -30.74 6.58
C ILE A 170 -13.62 -31.96 6.89
N ALA A 171 -14.70 -31.80 7.65
CA ALA A 171 -15.61 -32.88 7.95
C ALA A 171 -16.30 -33.46 6.71
N ALA A 172 -16.61 -32.61 5.73
CA ALA A 172 -17.30 -33.02 4.51
C ALA A 172 -16.36 -33.60 3.41
N HIS A 173 -15.11 -33.09 3.32
CA HIS A 173 -14.22 -33.37 2.17
C HIS A 173 -12.88 -34.00 2.59
N GLY A 174 -12.60 -34.11 3.89
CA GLY A 174 -11.27 -34.46 4.40
C GLY A 174 -10.30 -33.26 4.37
N ALA A 175 -9.16 -33.41 5.03
CA ALA A 175 -8.07 -32.46 4.94
C ALA A 175 -7.04 -32.91 3.89
N PRO A 176 -6.50 -32.02 3.05
CA PRO A 176 -5.39 -32.37 2.18
C PRO A 176 -4.14 -32.65 3.03
N GLU A 177 -3.39 -33.69 2.72
CA GLU A 177 -2.14 -34.05 3.39
C GLU A 177 -0.92 -33.62 2.58
N THR A 178 -1.05 -33.61 1.25
CA THR A 178 0.02 -33.29 0.29
C THR A 178 -0.43 -32.23 -0.73
N PRO A 179 0.49 -31.52 -1.38
CA PRO A 179 0.15 -30.58 -2.47
C PRO A 179 -0.67 -31.23 -3.60
N ASP A 180 -0.46 -32.49 -3.90
CA ASP A 180 -1.18 -33.21 -4.96
C ASP A 180 -2.65 -33.44 -4.61
N ASP A 181 -3.00 -33.47 -3.33
CA ASP A 181 -4.38 -33.62 -2.90
C ASP A 181 -5.24 -32.40 -3.27
N LEU A 182 -4.62 -31.23 -3.43
CA LEU A 182 -5.31 -29.97 -3.72
C LEU A 182 -6.12 -30.00 -5.04
N VAL A 183 -5.79 -30.91 -5.96
CA VAL A 183 -6.58 -31.09 -7.20
C VAL A 183 -8.00 -31.61 -6.96
N ARG A 184 -8.25 -32.19 -5.77
CA ARG A 184 -9.55 -32.75 -5.34
C ARG A 184 -10.34 -31.82 -4.45
N HIS A 185 -9.75 -30.65 -4.12
CA HIS A 185 -10.37 -29.69 -3.22
C HIS A 185 -10.78 -28.40 -3.94
N GLU A 186 -11.82 -27.74 -3.44
CA GLU A 186 -12.19 -26.38 -3.86
C GLU A 186 -11.19 -25.37 -3.30
N ALA A 187 -10.45 -24.70 -4.16
CA ALA A 187 -9.52 -23.66 -3.80
C ALA A 187 -10.17 -22.26 -3.90
N LEU A 188 -9.97 -21.45 -2.90
CA LEU A 188 -10.38 -20.05 -2.91
C LEU A 188 -9.25 -19.21 -3.49
N MET A 189 -9.44 -18.74 -4.73
CA MET A 189 -8.38 -18.20 -5.56
C MET A 189 -8.34 -16.68 -5.54
N GLN A 190 -7.14 -16.10 -5.41
CA GLN A 190 -6.96 -14.66 -5.59
C GLN A 190 -6.91 -14.24 -7.07
N GLY A 191 -6.69 -15.19 -7.95
CA GLY A 191 -6.64 -15.01 -9.40
C GLY A 191 -6.53 -16.35 -10.12
N THR A 192 -5.58 -16.45 -11.03
CA THR A 192 -5.24 -17.69 -11.76
C THR A 192 -3.88 -18.24 -11.34
N GLU A 193 -3.46 -17.89 -10.14
CA GLU A 193 -2.14 -18.22 -9.62
C GLU A 193 -1.93 -19.71 -9.41
N THR A 194 -0.69 -20.10 -9.48
CA THR A 194 -0.20 -21.36 -8.95
C THR A 194 0.10 -21.18 -7.45
N TRP A 195 -0.13 -22.23 -6.67
CA TRP A 195 0.28 -22.26 -5.28
C TRP A 195 1.60 -23.00 -5.14
N SER A 196 2.54 -22.39 -4.44
CA SER A 196 3.85 -22.99 -4.16
C SER A 196 3.96 -23.32 -2.68
N PHE A 197 4.56 -24.46 -2.40
CA PHE A 197 4.82 -25.00 -1.07
C PHE A 197 6.25 -25.49 -0.99
N LEU A 198 6.78 -25.63 0.22
CA LEU A 198 8.09 -26.21 0.46
C LEU A 198 7.92 -27.67 0.96
N ASP A 199 8.64 -28.59 0.34
CA ASP A 199 8.86 -29.95 0.81
C ASP A 199 10.35 -30.08 1.19
N GLY A 200 10.66 -29.80 2.44
CA GLY A 200 12.03 -29.51 2.85
C GLY A 200 12.58 -28.31 2.08
N ASP A 201 13.68 -28.50 1.36
CA ASP A 201 14.32 -27.45 0.54
C ASP A 201 13.77 -27.38 -0.91
N LYS A 202 12.86 -28.26 -1.27
CA LYS A 202 12.31 -28.30 -2.63
C LYS A 202 11.01 -27.51 -2.71
N MET A 203 10.89 -26.71 -3.77
CA MET A 203 9.64 -26.01 -4.07
C MET A 203 8.74 -26.92 -4.92
N VAL A 204 7.54 -27.19 -4.41
CA VAL A 204 6.47 -27.91 -5.11
C VAL A 204 5.41 -26.89 -5.51
N THR A 205 5.02 -26.91 -6.78
CA THR A 205 4.04 -25.96 -7.32
C THR A 205 2.85 -26.71 -7.88
N VAL A 206 1.66 -26.31 -7.48
CA VAL A 206 0.39 -26.88 -7.91
C VAL A 206 -0.52 -25.80 -8.51
N ARG A 207 -1.43 -26.23 -9.37
CA ARG A 207 -2.49 -25.36 -9.93
C ARG A 207 -3.84 -25.80 -9.42
N PRO A 208 -4.23 -25.37 -8.23
CA PRO A 208 -5.53 -25.74 -7.70
C PRO A 208 -6.64 -25.11 -8.52
N GLN A 209 -7.83 -25.68 -8.41
CA GLN A 209 -9.02 -25.18 -9.10
C GLN A 209 -10.07 -24.79 -8.07
N GLY A 210 -10.89 -23.82 -8.41
CA GLY A 210 -11.97 -23.41 -7.55
C GLY A 210 -12.90 -22.40 -8.23
N ARG A 211 -14.15 -22.45 -7.83
CA ARG A 211 -15.23 -21.61 -8.37
C ARG A 211 -15.33 -20.22 -7.72
N PHE A 212 -14.73 -20.06 -6.53
CA PHE A 212 -14.74 -18.77 -5.83
C PHE A 212 -13.41 -18.06 -6.03
N LYS A 213 -13.48 -16.86 -6.61
CA LYS A 213 -12.30 -16.03 -6.87
C LYS A 213 -12.55 -14.63 -6.36
N ALA A 214 -11.55 -14.05 -5.65
CA ALA A 214 -11.58 -12.68 -5.19
C ALA A 214 -10.16 -12.10 -5.18
N ASP A 215 -10.01 -10.85 -5.52
CA ASP A 215 -8.76 -10.10 -5.47
C ASP A 215 -8.41 -9.57 -4.06
N ASN A 216 -9.23 -9.94 -3.06
CA ASN A 216 -9.12 -9.51 -1.68
C ASN A 216 -9.05 -10.72 -0.74
N ALA A 217 -7.98 -10.81 0.07
CA ALA A 217 -7.76 -11.93 0.98
C ALA A 217 -8.84 -12.05 2.07
N ALA A 218 -9.41 -10.93 2.54
CA ALA A 218 -10.48 -10.99 3.54
C ALA A 218 -11.74 -11.66 2.98
N ALA A 219 -12.07 -11.43 1.70
CA ALA A 219 -13.19 -12.12 1.06
C ALA A 219 -12.94 -13.64 0.93
N LEU A 220 -11.68 -14.05 0.71
CA LEU A 220 -11.31 -15.47 0.69
C LEU A 220 -11.43 -16.09 2.08
N VAL A 221 -11.09 -15.37 3.14
CA VAL A 221 -11.25 -15.81 4.53
C VAL A 221 -12.73 -16.03 4.87
N GLU A 222 -13.61 -15.08 4.50
CA GLU A 222 -15.06 -15.22 4.71
C GLU A 222 -15.62 -16.44 3.97
N ALA A 223 -15.22 -16.67 2.73
CA ALA A 223 -15.63 -17.85 1.98
C ALA A 223 -15.10 -19.14 2.61
N CYS A 224 -13.90 -19.11 3.19
CA CYS A 224 -13.31 -20.24 3.91
C CYS A 224 -14.09 -20.56 5.20
N LEU A 225 -14.43 -19.54 5.99
CA LEU A 225 -15.28 -19.65 7.19
C LEU A 225 -16.65 -20.24 6.86
N ALA A 226 -17.22 -19.85 5.72
CA ALA A 226 -18.50 -20.38 5.23
C ALA A 226 -18.40 -21.84 4.70
N GLY A 227 -17.21 -22.45 4.71
CA GLY A 227 -17.03 -23.84 4.27
C GLY A 227 -17.01 -24.04 2.77
N VAL A 228 -16.73 -22.98 1.99
CA VAL A 228 -16.72 -23.07 0.52
C VAL A 228 -15.49 -23.80 0.00
N GLY A 229 -14.33 -23.68 0.66
CA GLY A 229 -13.08 -24.29 0.20
C GLY A 229 -11.88 -23.98 1.07
N LEU A 230 -10.69 -24.26 0.53
CA LEU A 230 -9.39 -24.02 1.14
C LEU A 230 -8.90 -22.62 0.78
N ALA A 231 -8.41 -21.85 1.75
CA ALA A 231 -7.79 -20.54 1.52
C ALA A 231 -6.28 -20.58 1.81
N ARG A 232 -5.46 -20.07 0.88
CA ARG A 232 -4.04 -19.79 1.12
C ARG A 232 -3.85 -18.30 1.31
N VAL A 233 -3.75 -17.87 2.55
CA VAL A 233 -3.74 -16.47 2.94
C VAL A 233 -2.63 -16.18 3.95
N PRO A 234 -2.19 -14.92 4.08
CA PRO A 234 -1.28 -14.53 5.15
C PRO A 234 -1.86 -14.80 6.54
N ASP A 235 -1.00 -15.20 7.47
CA ASP A 235 -1.32 -15.59 8.85
C ASP A 235 -2.12 -14.54 9.63
N TYR A 236 -1.79 -13.29 9.49
CA TYR A 236 -2.46 -12.18 10.18
C TYR A 236 -3.96 -12.01 9.84
N TYR A 237 -4.44 -12.60 8.74
CA TYR A 237 -5.89 -12.61 8.43
C TYR A 237 -6.64 -13.68 9.18
N ILE A 238 -5.94 -14.69 9.67
CA ILE A 238 -6.58 -15.91 10.17
C ILE A 238 -6.20 -16.25 11.61
N ASP A 239 -5.20 -15.59 12.21
CA ASP A 239 -4.72 -15.96 13.55
C ASP A 239 -5.83 -15.94 14.61
N GLU A 240 -6.72 -14.94 14.60
CA GLU A 240 -7.88 -14.89 15.50
C GLU A 240 -8.88 -16.02 15.22
N HIS A 241 -9.13 -16.34 13.96
CA HIS A 241 -10.04 -17.43 13.54
C HIS A 241 -9.46 -18.80 13.88
N VAL A 242 -8.16 -18.97 13.77
CA VAL A 242 -7.46 -20.21 14.17
C VAL A 242 -7.50 -20.35 15.69
N ALA A 243 -7.21 -19.28 16.44
CA ALA A 243 -7.29 -19.29 17.90
C ALA A 243 -8.70 -19.59 18.42
N ALA A 244 -9.73 -19.14 17.70
CA ALA A 244 -11.13 -19.41 18.00
C ALA A 244 -11.61 -20.80 17.52
N GLY A 245 -10.77 -21.58 16.80
CA GLY A 245 -11.14 -22.87 16.21
C GLY A 245 -12.09 -22.78 15.01
N ALA A 246 -12.35 -21.58 14.48
CA ALA A 246 -13.20 -21.36 13.31
C ALA A 246 -12.50 -21.74 11.99
N LEU A 247 -11.18 -21.68 11.96
CA LEU A 247 -10.33 -22.17 10.88
C LEU A 247 -9.26 -23.09 11.43
N THR A 248 -8.90 -24.10 10.63
CA THR A 248 -7.87 -25.10 10.94
C THR A 248 -6.77 -25.02 9.90
N PRO A 249 -5.50 -24.81 10.26
CA PRO A 249 -4.38 -24.95 9.35
C PRO A 249 -4.27 -26.40 8.84
N VAL A 250 -4.08 -26.55 7.54
CA VAL A 250 -3.89 -27.84 6.87
C VAL A 250 -2.54 -27.87 6.14
N MET A 251 -2.04 -29.05 5.82
CA MET A 251 -0.74 -29.23 5.15
C MET A 251 0.42 -28.50 5.84
N THR A 252 0.45 -28.45 7.16
CA THR A 252 1.48 -27.69 7.91
C THR A 252 2.91 -28.19 7.67
N ARG A 253 3.08 -29.45 7.20
CA ARG A 253 4.35 -30.01 6.75
C ARG A 253 4.88 -29.33 5.45
N TYR A 254 3.98 -28.71 4.68
CA TYR A 254 4.29 -28.05 3.42
C TYR A 254 4.03 -26.53 3.54
N PRO A 255 4.90 -25.79 4.22
CA PRO A 255 4.68 -24.36 4.40
C PRO A 255 4.75 -23.60 3.07
N SER A 256 4.06 -22.47 3.00
CA SER A 256 4.24 -21.53 1.89
C SER A 256 5.66 -20.97 1.89
N PRO A 257 6.27 -20.73 0.71
CA PRO A 257 7.54 -20.04 0.64
C PRO A 257 7.46 -18.69 1.38
N PRO A 258 8.58 -18.23 1.98
CA PRO A 258 8.57 -16.98 2.72
C PRO A 258 8.29 -15.78 1.80
N ALA A 259 7.32 -14.99 2.16
CA ALA A 259 7.03 -13.70 1.56
C ALA A 259 7.41 -12.57 2.53
N ALA A 260 7.28 -11.32 2.12
CA ALA A 260 7.53 -10.20 3.01
C ALA A 260 6.67 -8.97 2.66
N ALA A 261 6.59 -8.05 3.61
CA ALA A 261 6.19 -6.68 3.35
C ALA A 261 7.42 -5.86 2.95
N TYR A 262 7.26 -5.02 1.96
CA TYR A 262 8.31 -4.17 1.42
C TYR A 262 7.86 -2.74 1.29
N ILE A 263 8.77 -1.79 1.48
CA ILE A 263 8.62 -0.44 0.99
C ILE A 263 9.41 -0.29 -0.32
N LEU A 264 8.73 0.22 -1.34
CA LEU A 264 9.24 0.41 -2.68
C LEU A 264 9.41 1.90 -2.96
N ARG A 265 10.50 2.31 -3.58
CA ARG A 265 10.74 3.68 -4.02
C ARG A 265 11.39 3.72 -5.39
N ALA A 266 11.30 4.86 -6.06
CA ALA A 266 12.05 5.10 -7.29
C ALA A 266 13.57 5.00 -7.04
N PRO A 267 14.35 4.61 -8.06
CA PRO A 267 15.81 4.58 -7.98
C PRO A 267 16.37 5.99 -7.71
N GLY A 268 17.49 6.06 -7.01
CA GLY A 268 18.19 7.28 -6.63
C GLY A 268 19.27 6.97 -5.62
N GLN A 269 20.27 7.85 -5.46
CA GLN A 269 21.42 7.56 -4.60
C GLN A 269 21.03 7.40 -3.13
N HIS A 270 20.18 8.28 -2.62
CA HIS A 270 19.73 8.24 -1.22
C HIS A 270 18.20 8.36 -1.13
N PRO A 271 17.55 7.61 -0.24
CA PRO A 271 16.14 7.82 0.04
C PRO A 271 15.94 9.15 0.75
N ALA A 272 14.88 9.90 0.36
CA ALA A 272 14.46 11.07 1.10
C ALA A 272 14.28 10.72 2.59
N ARG A 273 14.63 11.64 3.48
CA ARG A 273 14.58 11.42 4.94
C ARG A 273 13.19 10.96 5.41
N LYS A 274 12.12 11.50 4.83
CA LYS A 274 10.74 11.09 5.11
C LYS A 274 10.48 9.61 4.82
N ILE A 275 11.05 9.06 3.73
CA ILE A 275 10.92 7.63 3.39
C ILE A 275 11.76 6.76 4.34
N ARG A 276 12.95 7.22 4.72
CA ARG A 276 13.81 6.51 5.67
C ARG A 276 13.14 6.39 7.04
N LEU A 277 12.66 7.51 7.59
CA LEU A 277 11.97 7.51 8.88
C LEU A 277 10.66 6.70 8.86
N LEU A 278 9.88 6.81 7.78
CA LEU A 278 8.72 5.94 7.61
C LEU A 278 9.11 4.46 7.61
N THR A 279 10.19 4.10 6.92
CA THR A 279 10.66 2.71 6.86
C THR A 279 11.06 2.20 8.25
N GLU A 280 11.77 3.01 9.02
CA GLU A 280 12.19 2.68 10.39
C GLU A 280 10.97 2.48 11.30
N LEU A 281 9.98 3.39 11.23
CA LEU A 281 8.72 3.26 11.97
C LEU A 281 7.94 2.01 11.56
N LEU A 282 7.85 1.71 10.28
CA LEU A 282 7.15 0.50 9.81
C LEU A 282 7.82 -0.77 10.34
N ILE A 283 9.15 -0.84 10.33
CA ILE A 283 9.90 -1.97 10.89
C ILE A 283 9.65 -2.09 12.39
N GLU A 284 9.71 -0.97 13.12
CA GLU A 284 9.42 -0.93 14.56
C GLU A 284 8.01 -1.45 14.87
N TYR A 285 7.00 -0.92 14.18
CA TYR A 285 5.60 -1.28 14.39
C TYR A 285 5.30 -2.74 14.04
N CYS A 286 5.87 -3.26 12.95
CA CYS A 286 5.67 -4.65 12.56
C CYS A 286 6.37 -5.66 13.48
N ASN A 287 7.38 -5.22 14.24
CA ASN A 287 8.10 -6.07 15.19
C ASN A 287 7.52 -6.03 16.61
N GLN A 288 6.51 -5.19 16.89
CA GLN A 288 5.85 -5.14 18.21
C GLN A 288 5.08 -6.44 18.50
N PRO A 289 5.12 -7.00 19.73
CA PRO A 289 4.52 -8.29 20.06
C PRO A 289 3.03 -8.44 19.71
N LYS A 290 2.25 -7.36 19.86
CA LYS A 290 0.81 -7.32 19.51
C LYS A 290 0.53 -7.16 18.01
N ARG A 291 1.56 -6.96 17.19
CA ARG A 291 1.44 -6.65 15.76
C ARG A 291 2.48 -7.41 14.93
N ARG A 292 3.12 -8.40 15.54
CA ARG A 292 4.22 -9.15 14.93
C ARG A 292 3.69 -9.92 13.72
N LEU A 293 4.13 -9.50 12.54
CA LEU A 293 3.90 -10.21 11.30
C LEU A 293 4.82 -11.42 11.25
N GLY A 294 4.29 -12.58 10.90
CA GLY A 294 5.09 -13.78 10.72
C GLY A 294 5.70 -14.36 12.01
N ALA A 295 5.11 -14.17 13.16
CA ALA A 295 5.49 -14.92 14.34
C ALA A 295 4.96 -16.36 14.22
N ALA A 296 5.87 -17.33 14.02
CA ALA A 296 5.55 -18.71 14.25
C ALA A 296 5.22 -18.88 15.73
N GLY A 297 3.97 -19.30 16.06
CA GLY A 297 3.60 -19.86 17.36
C GLY A 297 4.01 -21.32 17.40
#